data_42f3b139e49463af7dd9651c8ebe4b34
#
_entry.id   42f3b139e49463af7dd9651c8ebe4b34
#
_cell.length_a   1.000
_cell.length_b   1.000
_cell.length_c   1.000
_cell.angle_alpha   90.00
_cell.angle_beta   90.00
_cell.angle_gamma   90.00
#
_symmetry.space_group_name_H-M   'P 1'
#
loop_
_entity.id
_entity.type
_entity.pdbx_description
1 polymer ?
#
loop_
_entity_poly.entity_id
_entity_poly.type
_entity_poly.pdbx_seq_one_letter_code
_entity_poly.pdbx_strand_id
1 'polypeptide(L)'
;MRNLARMAEAQESELLAAMAAGDREAAERLVERTYRTVYCLLRRLCGDSDLAADLTQETYRKAWDALSGFHGRAQFSTWLCRIAYNVFLNHLRRPRRLVPLDERREEAVHDPLPAADEVLSLTVEGERLRRAVLGLPEDQRFTVAALYWGERSVRDIARAAGVSGVAIRKRLKRALEALARTLAEEEAK
;
A
#
# COMPACT_ATOMS: atom_id res chain seq x y z
N MET A 1 -18.54 -2.60 -17.51
CA MET A 1 -17.64 -2.36 -16.37
C MET A 1 -18.23 -2.78 -15.02
N ARG A 2 -19.47 -2.40 -14.64
CA ARG A 2 -20.08 -2.78 -13.34
C ARG A 2 -20.21 -4.30 -13.12
N ASN A 3 -20.43 -5.10 -14.16
CA ASN A 3 -20.58 -6.57 -14.06
C ASN A 3 -19.25 -7.27 -13.76
N LEU A 4 -18.14 -6.83 -14.38
CA LEU A 4 -16.80 -7.38 -14.13
C LEU A 4 -16.33 -7.10 -12.69
N ALA A 5 -16.61 -5.91 -12.17
CA ALA A 5 -16.27 -5.56 -10.78
C ALA A 5 -17.06 -6.42 -9.77
N ARG A 6 -18.36 -6.66 -10.02
CA ARG A 6 -19.18 -7.55 -9.18
C ARG A 6 -18.71 -9.00 -9.21
N MET A 7 -18.30 -9.50 -10.38
CA MET A 7 -17.75 -10.86 -10.50
C MET A 7 -16.41 -11.00 -9.76
N ALA A 8 -15.54 -9.98 -9.83
CA ALA A 8 -14.30 -9.97 -9.09
C ALA A 8 -14.52 -9.91 -7.57
N GLU A 9 -15.49 -9.13 -7.10
CA GLU A 9 -15.87 -9.06 -5.69
C GLU A 9 -16.47 -10.40 -5.20
N ALA A 10 -17.28 -11.08 -6.00
CA ALA A 10 -17.85 -12.39 -5.67
C ALA A 10 -16.73 -13.45 -5.55
N GLN A 11 -15.82 -13.51 -6.52
CA GLN A 11 -14.67 -14.40 -6.48
C GLN A 11 -13.74 -14.13 -5.28
N GLU A 12 -13.52 -12.87 -4.92
CA GLU A 12 -12.73 -12.51 -3.74
C GLU A 12 -13.41 -13.03 -2.46
N SER A 13 -14.74 -12.90 -2.38
CA SER A 13 -15.53 -13.39 -1.25
C SER A 13 -15.49 -14.91 -1.10
N GLU A 14 -15.56 -15.64 -2.23
CA GLU A 14 -15.45 -17.11 -2.24
C GLU A 14 -14.06 -17.57 -1.78
N LEU A 15 -13.00 -16.95 -2.30
CA LEU A 15 -11.62 -17.25 -1.87
C LEU A 15 -11.39 -16.95 -0.39
N LEU A 16 -11.96 -15.86 0.12
CA LEU A 16 -11.89 -15.52 1.55
C LEU A 16 -12.62 -16.53 2.43
N ALA A 17 -13.77 -17.00 2.00
CA ALA A 17 -14.53 -18.04 2.72
C ALA A 17 -13.79 -19.38 2.72
N ALA A 18 -13.23 -19.80 1.58
CA ALA A 18 -12.43 -21.01 1.46
C ALA A 18 -11.15 -20.94 2.32
N MET A 19 -10.44 -19.81 2.28
CA MET A 19 -9.28 -19.57 3.11
C MET A 19 -9.62 -19.61 4.60
N ALA A 20 -10.75 -19.04 5.02
CA ALA A 20 -11.23 -19.10 6.40
C ALA A 20 -11.57 -20.55 6.85
N ALA A 21 -11.95 -21.40 5.90
CA ALA A 21 -12.16 -22.83 6.11
C ALA A 21 -10.85 -23.67 6.11
N GLY A 22 -9.67 -23.02 5.94
CA GLY A 22 -8.37 -23.66 5.94
C GLY A 22 -7.86 -24.08 4.56
N ASP A 23 -8.51 -23.65 3.48
CA ASP A 23 -8.04 -23.92 2.11
C ASP A 23 -6.79 -23.09 1.80
N ARG A 24 -5.67 -23.80 1.69
CA ARG A 24 -4.35 -23.22 1.40
C ARG A 24 -4.25 -22.68 -0.02
N GLU A 25 -4.86 -23.36 -1.00
CA GLU A 25 -4.84 -22.92 -2.40
C GLU A 25 -5.60 -21.58 -2.56
N ALA A 26 -6.73 -21.43 -1.87
CA ALA A 26 -7.46 -20.17 -1.83
C ALA A 26 -6.64 -19.03 -1.24
N ALA A 27 -5.83 -19.30 -0.20
CA ALA A 27 -4.92 -18.35 0.41
C ALA A 27 -3.80 -17.93 -0.58
N GLU A 28 -3.18 -18.90 -1.26
CA GLU A 28 -2.13 -18.66 -2.26
C GLU A 28 -2.67 -17.77 -3.41
N ARG A 29 -3.86 -18.07 -3.93
CA ARG A 29 -4.53 -17.27 -4.98
C ARG A 29 -4.84 -15.83 -4.53
N LEU A 30 -5.24 -15.63 -3.26
CA LEU A 30 -5.45 -14.29 -2.71
C LEU A 30 -4.15 -13.49 -2.62
N VAL A 31 -3.07 -14.13 -2.20
CA VAL A 31 -1.73 -13.52 -2.18
C VAL A 31 -1.31 -13.13 -3.58
N GLU A 32 -1.34 -14.04 -4.56
CA GLU A 32 -0.98 -13.76 -5.95
C GLU A 32 -1.73 -12.55 -6.53
N ARG A 33 -3.05 -12.46 -6.28
CA ARG A 33 -3.90 -11.37 -6.77
C ARG A 33 -3.58 -10.02 -6.15
N THR A 34 -3.07 -9.99 -4.94
CA THR A 34 -2.89 -8.77 -4.15
C THR A 34 -1.42 -8.37 -3.98
N TYR A 35 -0.48 -9.30 -4.21
CA TYR A 35 0.95 -9.11 -3.98
C TYR A 35 1.48 -7.84 -4.67
N ARG A 36 1.26 -7.75 -5.99
CA ARG A 36 1.74 -6.60 -6.77
C ARG A 36 1.25 -5.28 -6.20
N THR A 37 -0.03 -5.18 -5.82
CA THR A 37 -0.61 -3.96 -5.27
C THR A 37 0.03 -3.57 -3.94
N VAL A 38 0.24 -4.54 -3.04
CA VAL A 38 0.86 -4.31 -1.73
C VAL A 38 2.33 -3.95 -1.89
N TYR A 39 3.08 -4.71 -2.70
CA TYR A 39 4.49 -4.47 -2.95
C TYR A 39 4.72 -3.10 -3.59
N CYS A 40 4.00 -2.74 -4.67
CA CYS A 40 4.14 -1.45 -5.33
C CYS A 40 3.82 -0.28 -4.39
N LEU A 41 2.79 -0.41 -3.55
CA LEU A 41 2.49 0.59 -2.52
C LEU A 41 3.68 0.78 -1.57
N LEU A 42 4.22 -0.31 -1.03
CA LEU A 42 5.34 -0.28 -0.09
C LEU A 42 6.63 0.21 -0.77
N ARG A 43 6.91 -0.25 -1.99
CA ARG A 43 8.06 0.18 -2.79
C ARG A 43 8.10 1.70 -2.99
N ARG A 44 6.95 2.30 -3.29
CA ARG A 44 6.83 3.76 -3.43
C ARG A 44 6.94 4.50 -2.10
N LEU A 45 6.46 3.90 -0.99
CA LEU A 45 6.59 4.48 0.34
C LEU A 45 8.02 4.39 0.88
N CYS A 46 8.71 3.26 0.67
CA CYS A 46 10.06 3.02 1.19
C CYS A 46 11.15 3.69 0.34
N GLY A 47 11.00 3.68 -0.99
CA GLY A 47 12.06 4.03 -1.92
C GLY A 47 13.13 2.93 -2.09
N ASP A 48 12.97 1.77 -1.44
CA ASP A 48 13.92 0.67 -1.35
C ASP A 48 13.21 -0.66 -1.62
N SER A 49 13.77 -1.51 -2.51
CA SER A 49 13.17 -2.77 -2.95
C SER A 49 13.19 -3.83 -1.87
N ASP A 50 14.32 -3.95 -1.17
CA ASP A 50 14.52 -5.01 -0.18
C ASP A 50 13.66 -4.75 1.04
N LEU A 51 13.66 -3.49 1.52
CA LEU A 51 12.76 -3.08 2.57
C LEU A 51 11.27 -3.24 2.18
N ALA A 52 10.92 -2.95 0.93
CA ALA A 52 9.55 -3.15 0.45
C ALA A 52 9.15 -4.64 0.44
N ALA A 53 10.06 -5.54 0.06
CA ALA A 53 9.84 -6.97 0.11
C ALA A 53 9.63 -7.45 1.55
N ASP A 54 10.49 -7.05 2.49
CA ASP A 54 10.37 -7.37 3.91
C ASP A 54 9.04 -6.89 4.50
N LEU A 55 8.68 -5.64 4.23
CA LEU A 55 7.42 -5.07 4.73
C LEU A 55 6.20 -5.71 4.06
N THR A 56 6.33 -6.20 2.82
CA THR A 56 5.28 -6.97 2.15
C THR A 56 5.05 -8.30 2.87
N GLN A 57 6.10 -9.04 3.18
CA GLN A 57 6.00 -10.28 3.96
C GLN A 57 5.37 -10.02 5.35
N GLU A 58 5.85 -9.00 6.06
CA GLU A 58 5.29 -8.60 7.37
C GLU A 58 3.81 -8.21 7.26
N THR A 59 3.41 -7.59 6.14
CA THR A 59 2.01 -7.23 5.85
C THR A 59 1.14 -8.47 5.78
N TYR A 60 1.55 -9.50 5.01
CA TYR A 60 0.77 -10.74 4.89
C TYR A 60 0.74 -11.51 6.21
N ARG A 61 1.84 -11.56 6.94
CA ARG A 61 1.87 -12.16 8.28
C ARG A 61 0.84 -11.51 9.21
N LYS A 62 0.83 -10.17 9.28
CA LYS A 62 -0.16 -9.42 10.10
C LYS A 62 -1.59 -9.54 9.57
N ALA A 63 -1.75 -9.59 8.26
CA ALA A 63 -3.06 -9.83 7.67
C ALA A 63 -3.61 -11.19 8.06
N TRP A 64 -2.76 -12.21 8.09
CA TRP A 64 -3.13 -13.56 8.52
C TRP A 64 -3.59 -13.56 9.98
N ASP A 65 -2.82 -12.95 10.89
CA ASP A 65 -3.17 -12.84 12.31
C ASP A 65 -4.49 -12.08 12.53
N ALA A 66 -4.78 -11.09 11.68
CA ALA A 66 -5.96 -10.22 11.80
C ALA A 66 -7.16 -10.67 10.95
N LEU A 67 -7.06 -11.80 10.24
CA LEU A 67 -8.05 -12.24 9.26
C LEU A 67 -9.44 -12.48 9.86
N SER A 68 -9.50 -13.01 11.08
CA SER A 68 -10.75 -13.24 11.81
C SER A 68 -11.55 -11.95 12.06
N GLY A 69 -10.87 -10.79 12.05
CA GLY A 69 -11.48 -9.46 12.15
C GLY A 69 -11.87 -8.82 10.82
N PHE A 70 -11.63 -9.50 9.70
CA PHE A 70 -12.03 -8.99 8.39
C PHE A 70 -13.51 -9.31 8.12
N HIS A 71 -14.37 -8.31 8.18
CA HIS A 71 -15.82 -8.46 8.03
C HIS A 71 -16.35 -8.08 6.63
N GLY A 72 -15.51 -8.00 5.61
CA GLY A 72 -15.94 -7.69 4.23
C GLY A 72 -16.51 -6.28 4.02
N ARG A 73 -16.35 -5.35 4.98
CA ARG A 73 -16.84 -3.97 4.85
C ARG A 73 -16.12 -3.16 3.76
N ALA A 74 -14.90 -3.53 3.43
CA ALA A 74 -14.10 -3.01 2.31
C ALA A 74 -13.60 -4.18 1.48
N GLN A 75 -13.09 -3.92 0.26
CA GLN A 75 -12.37 -4.94 -0.51
C GLN A 75 -11.15 -5.42 0.27
N PHE A 76 -10.84 -6.70 0.16
CA PHE A 76 -9.70 -7.31 0.84
C PHE A 76 -8.37 -6.60 0.52
N SER A 77 -8.15 -6.28 -0.75
CA SER A 77 -6.98 -5.52 -1.19
C SER A 77 -6.87 -4.13 -0.57
N THR A 78 -8.01 -3.44 -0.31
CA THR A 78 -7.99 -2.14 0.39
C THR A 78 -7.66 -2.31 1.87
N TRP A 79 -8.16 -3.36 2.49
CA TRP A 79 -7.84 -3.70 3.87
C TRP A 79 -6.35 -4.07 4.01
N LEU A 80 -5.80 -4.86 3.06
CA LEU A 80 -4.36 -5.15 3.00
C LEU A 80 -3.51 -3.88 2.83
N CYS A 81 -3.89 -2.96 1.94
CA CYS A 81 -3.19 -1.69 1.77
C CYS A 81 -3.14 -0.88 3.08
N ARG A 82 -4.20 -0.94 3.90
CA ARG A 82 -4.19 -0.30 5.22
C ARG A 82 -3.22 -0.98 6.19
N ILE A 83 -3.18 -2.32 6.20
CA ILE A 83 -2.20 -3.07 7.01
C ILE A 83 -0.78 -2.73 6.54
N ALA A 84 -0.50 -2.76 5.24
CA ALA A 84 0.79 -2.43 4.66
C ALA A 84 1.24 -1.02 5.08
N TYR A 85 0.35 -0.04 4.97
CA TYR A 85 0.63 1.32 5.40
C TYR A 85 0.96 1.41 6.90
N ASN A 86 0.22 0.69 7.75
CA ASN A 86 0.50 0.65 9.19
C ASN A 86 1.84 -0.06 9.50
N VAL A 87 2.17 -1.11 8.76
CA VAL A 87 3.47 -1.80 8.85
C VAL A 87 4.61 -0.83 8.53
N PHE A 88 4.48 -0.08 7.44
CA PHE A 88 5.45 0.96 7.07
C PHE A 88 5.57 2.05 8.13
N LEU A 89 4.47 2.59 8.67
CA LEU A 89 4.53 3.59 9.75
C LEU A 89 5.21 3.05 11.00
N ASN A 90 4.92 1.82 11.38
CA ASN A 90 5.56 1.19 12.52
C ASN A 90 7.06 0.99 12.29
N HIS A 91 7.47 0.68 11.05
CA HIS A 91 8.89 0.64 10.68
C HIS A 91 9.55 2.01 10.85
N LEU A 92 8.93 3.09 10.39
CA LEU A 92 9.44 4.46 10.56
C LEU A 92 9.56 4.91 12.03
N ARG A 93 8.65 4.42 12.90
CA ARG A 93 8.65 4.75 14.33
C ARG A 93 9.66 3.93 15.15
N ARG A 94 10.16 2.82 14.62
CA ARG A 94 11.21 2.03 15.30
C ARG A 94 12.48 2.87 15.37
N PRO A 95 13.10 3.04 16.57
CA PRO A 95 14.41 3.67 16.64
C PRO A 95 15.36 2.87 15.74
N ARG A 96 16.02 3.57 14.80
CA ARG A 96 17.06 2.96 13.96
C ARG A 96 18.14 2.41 14.91
N ARG A 97 18.07 1.12 15.21
CA ARG A 97 19.24 0.41 15.69
C ARG A 97 20.23 0.47 14.54
N LEU A 98 21.34 1.14 14.78
CA LEU A 98 22.51 1.08 13.90
C LEU A 98 23.00 -0.39 13.94
N VAL A 99 22.45 -1.21 13.08
CA VAL A 99 23.01 -2.52 12.78
C VAL A 99 24.05 -2.26 11.72
N PRO A 100 25.32 -2.66 11.92
CA PRO A 100 26.33 -2.59 10.85
C PRO A 100 25.79 -3.31 9.62
N LEU A 101 26.05 -2.74 8.44
CA LEU A 101 25.74 -3.35 7.16
C LEU A 101 26.47 -4.70 7.08
N ASP A 102 25.79 -5.77 7.41
CA ASP A 102 26.26 -7.10 7.07
C ASP A 102 25.69 -7.42 5.68
N GLU A 103 26.60 -7.66 4.75
CA GLU A 103 26.31 -7.92 3.35
C GLU A 103 25.57 -9.27 3.20
N ARG A 104 24.29 -9.29 3.41
CA ARG A 104 23.46 -10.40 2.95
C ARG A 104 22.69 -9.99 1.69
N ARG A 105 23.41 -10.09 0.58
CA ARG A 105 22.80 -10.35 -0.72
C ARG A 105 22.22 -11.77 -0.67
N GLU A 106 20.97 -11.90 -0.30
CA GLU A 106 20.18 -13.07 -0.66
C GLU A 106 19.44 -12.75 -1.96
N GLU A 107 19.47 -13.73 -2.85
CA GLU A 107 18.99 -13.66 -4.22
C GLU A 107 17.57 -13.06 -4.29
N ALA A 108 17.48 -11.90 -4.92
CA ALA A 108 16.20 -11.29 -5.26
C ALA A 108 15.43 -12.26 -6.17
N VAL A 109 14.29 -12.71 -5.70
CA VAL A 109 13.28 -13.34 -6.56
C VAL A 109 13.06 -12.40 -7.74
N HIS A 110 13.36 -12.89 -8.93
CA HIS A 110 13.34 -12.13 -10.16
C HIS A 110 11.93 -11.60 -10.41
N ASP A 111 11.74 -10.32 -10.17
CA ASP A 111 10.48 -9.62 -10.38
C ASP A 111 10.30 -9.40 -11.89
N PRO A 112 9.14 -9.71 -12.48
CA PRO A 112 8.92 -9.47 -13.90
C PRO A 112 8.94 -7.97 -14.17
N LEU A 113 9.79 -7.55 -15.09
CA LEU A 113 9.98 -6.22 -15.71
C LEU A 113 9.32 -5.03 -14.98
N PRO A 114 10.12 -4.00 -14.62
CA PRO A 114 9.58 -2.82 -13.94
C PRO A 114 8.48 -2.18 -14.81
N ALA A 115 7.30 -2.00 -14.23
CA ALA A 115 6.26 -1.21 -14.86
C ALA A 115 6.77 0.22 -15.06
N ALA A 116 6.31 0.94 -16.10
CA ALA A 116 6.73 2.31 -16.40
C ALA A 116 6.68 3.26 -15.18
N ASP A 117 5.80 2.99 -14.23
CA ASP A 117 5.68 3.64 -12.92
C ASP A 117 6.88 3.39 -11.97
N GLU A 118 7.61 2.29 -12.13
CA GLU A 118 8.81 1.98 -11.33
C GLU A 118 10.01 2.82 -11.77
N VAL A 119 10.09 3.12 -13.06
CA VAL A 119 11.11 4.01 -13.63
C VAL A 119 10.97 5.41 -13.05
N LEU A 120 9.74 5.92 -12.86
CA LEU A 120 9.51 7.23 -12.27
C LEU A 120 9.92 7.28 -10.79
N SER A 121 9.78 6.21 -10.03
CA SER A 121 10.16 6.16 -8.62
C SER A 121 11.68 6.18 -8.40
N LEU A 122 12.47 5.90 -9.43
CA LEU A 122 13.94 5.94 -9.41
C LEU A 122 14.51 7.28 -9.89
N THR A 123 13.65 8.20 -10.34
CA THR A 123 14.07 9.55 -10.74
C THR A 123 14.22 10.49 -9.54
N VAL A 124 14.98 11.56 -9.72
CA VAL A 124 15.11 12.64 -8.73
C VAL A 124 13.73 13.23 -8.38
N GLU A 125 12.86 13.36 -9.38
CA GLU A 125 11.49 13.85 -9.22
C GLU A 125 10.60 12.88 -8.42
N GLY A 126 10.75 11.57 -8.66
CA GLY A 126 10.07 10.54 -7.89
C GLY A 126 10.46 10.56 -6.42
N GLU A 127 11.75 10.75 -6.12
CA GLU A 127 12.24 10.87 -4.75
C GLU A 127 11.78 12.19 -4.08
N ARG A 128 11.72 13.29 -4.82
CA ARG A 128 11.14 14.55 -4.33
C ARG A 128 9.66 14.38 -3.97
N LEU A 129 8.89 13.77 -4.87
CA LEU A 129 7.47 13.49 -4.62
C LEU A 129 7.28 12.57 -3.41
N ARG A 130 8.08 11.52 -3.30
CA ARG A 130 8.05 10.60 -2.16
C ARG A 130 8.29 11.34 -0.84
N ARG A 131 9.32 12.18 -0.77
CA ARG A 131 9.62 12.99 0.42
C ARG A 131 8.49 13.95 0.76
N ALA A 132 7.93 14.64 -0.22
CA ALA A 132 6.78 15.52 -0.04
C ALA A 132 5.56 14.76 0.52
N VAL A 133 5.27 13.56 -0.02
CA VAL A 133 4.19 12.70 0.48
C VAL A 133 4.47 12.25 1.92
N LEU A 134 5.71 11.90 2.25
CA LEU A 134 6.08 11.51 3.63
C LEU A 134 5.95 12.66 4.63
N GLY A 135 6.06 13.91 4.18
CA GLY A 135 5.83 15.12 4.99
C GLY A 135 4.35 15.42 5.29
N LEU A 136 3.40 14.79 4.61
CA LEU A 136 1.98 15.00 4.86
C LEU A 136 1.54 14.45 6.21
N PRO A 137 0.47 15.01 6.83
CA PRO A 137 -0.24 14.38 7.95
C PRO A 137 -0.66 12.94 7.62
N GLU A 138 -0.67 12.07 8.64
CA GLU A 138 -0.85 10.63 8.46
C GLU A 138 -2.11 10.25 7.68
N ASP A 139 -3.24 10.88 7.97
CA ASP A 139 -4.51 10.61 7.30
C ASP A 139 -4.56 11.08 5.84
N GLN A 140 -3.87 12.19 5.53
CA GLN A 140 -3.71 12.70 4.16
C GLN A 140 -2.74 11.83 3.38
N ARG A 141 -1.61 11.46 3.97
CA ARG A 141 -0.59 10.57 3.40
C ARG A 141 -1.19 9.22 3.01
N PHE A 142 -1.93 8.57 3.93
CA PHE A 142 -2.64 7.33 3.63
C PHE A 142 -3.63 7.49 2.47
N THR A 143 -4.39 8.59 2.46
CA THR A 143 -5.37 8.85 1.39
C THR A 143 -4.70 8.94 0.03
N VAL A 144 -3.59 9.68 -0.08
CA VAL A 144 -2.82 9.81 -1.33
C VAL A 144 -2.20 8.48 -1.74
N ALA A 145 -1.51 7.80 -0.81
CA ALA A 145 -0.86 6.54 -1.08
C ALA A 145 -1.86 5.45 -1.53
N ALA A 146 -2.97 5.32 -0.85
CA ALA A 146 -4.00 4.32 -1.18
C ALA A 146 -4.70 4.63 -2.51
N LEU A 147 -4.93 5.92 -2.83
CA LEU A 147 -5.62 6.29 -4.07
C LEU A 147 -4.71 6.15 -5.29
N TYR A 148 -3.50 6.70 -5.23
CA TYR A 148 -2.61 6.81 -6.40
C TYR A 148 -1.64 5.62 -6.52
N TRP A 149 -1.18 5.07 -5.40
CA TRP A 149 -0.21 3.97 -5.39
C TRP A 149 -0.85 2.61 -5.11
N GLY A 150 -1.93 2.60 -4.36
CA GLY A 150 -2.71 1.39 -4.09
C GLY A 150 -3.87 1.18 -5.06
N GLU A 151 -4.10 2.09 -6.01
CA GLU A 151 -5.20 2.03 -7.00
C GLU A 151 -6.58 1.82 -6.35
N ARG A 152 -6.80 2.39 -5.15
CA ARG A 152 -8.04 2.23 -4.41
C ARG A 152 -9.02 3.36 -4.68
N SER A 153 -10.32 3.03 -4.77
CA SER A 153 -11.36 4.04 -4.95
C SER A 153 -11.58 4.86 -3.66
N VAL A 154 -12.06 6.11 -3.81
CA VAL A 154 -12.47 6.95 -2.67
C VAL A 154 -13.47 6.22 -1.75
N ARG A 155 -14.36 5.41 -2.33
CA ARG A 155 -15.35 4.63 -1.58
C ARG A 155 -14.70 3.56 -0.71
N ASP A 156 -13.72 2.85 -1.25
CA ASP A 156 -13.03 1.77 -0.54
C ASP A 156 -12.12 2.31 0.56
N ILE A 157 -11.42 3.41 0.27
CA ILE A 157 -10.61 4.12 1.27
C ILE A 157 -11.51 4.62 2.42
N ALA A 158 -12.67 5.19 2.11
CA ALA A 158 -13.64 5.66 3.09
C ALA A 158 -14.12 4.52 4.02
N ARG A 159 -14.47 3.37 3.43
CA ARG A 159 -14.86 2.17 4.19
C ARG A 159 -13.73 1.66 5.06
N ALA A 160 -12.51 1.54 4.51
CA ALA A 160 -11.35 1.08 5.28
C ALA A 160 -10.95 2.03 6.40
N ALA A 161 -11.12 3.35 6.20
CA ALA A 161 -10.83 4.37 7.20
C ALA A 161 -11.97 4.62 8.19
N GLY A 162 -13.17 4.07 7.97
CA GLY A 162 -14.34 4.29 8.82
C GLY A 162 -14.88 5.71 8.75
N VAL A 163 -14.72 6.39 7.60
CA VAL A 163 -15.17 7.79 7.39
C VAL A 163 -16.02 7.92 6.12
N SER A 164 -16.64 9.08 5.91
CA SER A 164 -17.42 9.33 4.70
C SER A 164 -16.54 9.60 3.48
N GLY A 165 -17.05 9.31 2.27
CA GLY A 165 -16.35 9.65 1.02
C GLY A 165 -16.13 11.17 0.85
N VAL A 166 -16.97 12.00 1.48
CA VAL A 166 -16.77 13.46 1.53
C VAL A 166 -15.53 13.81 2.35
N ALA A 167 -15.34 13.13 3.49
CA ALA A 167 -14.15 13.32 4.32
C ALA A 167 -12.86 12.93 3.57
N ILE A 168 -12.88 11.82 2.81
CA ILE A 168 -11.73 11.42 1.98
C ILE A 168 -11.44 12.46 0.91
N ARG A 169 -12.45 12.97 0.19
CA ARG A 169 -12.24 14.02 -0.81
C ARG A 169 -11.66 15.30 -0.21
N LYS A 170 -12.10 15.70 0.99
CA LYS A 170 -11.53 16.84 1.71
C LYS A 170 -10.07 16.63 2.10
N ARG A 171 -9.72 15.41 2.59
CA ARG A 171 -8.33 15.04 2.90
C ARG A 171 -7.47 15.08 1.65
N LEU A 172 -7.96 14.50 0.56
CA LEU A 172 -7.26 14.51 -0.72
C LEU A 172 -6.99 15.93 -1.23
N LYS A 173 -8.00 16.81 -1.21
CA LYS A 173 -7.85 18.20 -1.61
C LYS A 173 -6.74 18.90 -0.81
N ARG A 174 -6.77 18.80 0.52
CA ARG A 174 -5.76 19.37 1.41
C ARG A 174 -4.37 18.81 1.15
N ALA A 175 -4.30 17.50 0.92
CA ALA A 175 -3.03 16.83 0.61
C ALA A 175 -2.43 17.36 -0.70
N LEU A 176 -3.22 17.46 -1.76
CA LEU A 176 -2.76 17.96 -3.06
C LEU A 176 -2.33 19.44 -2.99
N GLU A 177 -3.06 20.27 -2.25
CA GLU A 177 -2.69 21.68 -2.01
C GLU A 177 -1.36 21.79 -1.23
N ALA A 178 -1.13 20.91 -0.24
CA ALA A 178 0.11 20.86 0.52
C ALA A 178 1.28 20.40 -0.37
N LEU A 179 1.08 19.32 -1.15
CA LEU A 179 2.10 18.82 -2.08
C LEU A 179 2.49 19.87 -3.11
N ALA A 180 1.52 20.56 -3.72
CA ALA A 180 1.79 21.59 -4.69
C ALA A 180 2.67 22.71 -4.10
N ARG A 181 2.39 23.16 -2.88
CA ARG A 181 3.23 24.16 -2.19
C ARG A 181 4.64 23.66 -1.92
N THR A 182 4.77 22.46 -1.35
CA THR A 182 6.09 21.89 -1.02
C THR A 182 6.96 21.72 -2.26
N LEU A 183 6.39 21.21 -3.36
CA LEU A 183 7.12 21.00 -4.60
C LEU A 183 7.51 22.32 -5.28
N ALA A 184 6.63 23.34 -5.26
CA ALA A 184 6.96 24.67 -5.79
C ALA A 184 8.06 25.38 -4.97
N GLU A 185 8.06 25.25 -3.65
CA GLU A 185 9.10 25.81 -2.78
C GLU A 185 10.48 25.12 -3.00
N GLU A 186 10.49 23.85 -3.37
CA GLU A 186 11.71 23.13 -3.72
C GLU A 186 12.26 23.49 -5.10
N GLU A 187 11.38 23.88 -6.06
CA GLU A 187 11.79 24.34 -7.39
C GLU A 187 12.38 25.75 -7.38
N ALA A 188 12.02 26.55 -6.39
CA ALA A 188 12.50 27.93 -6.25
C ALA A 188 13.86 28.05 -5.55
N LYS A 189 14.43 26.94 -5.08
CA LYS A 189 15.74 26.88 -4.39
C LYS A 189 16.84 26.35 -5.27
#